data_9995721457b71f5bc6040b9ec766d5d6
#
_entry.id   9995721457b71f5bc6040b9ec766d5d6
#
_cell.length_a   1.000
_cell.length_b   1.000
_cell.length_c   1.000
_cell.angle_alpha   90.00
_cell.angle_beta   90.00
_cell.angle_gamma   90.00
#
_symmetry.space_group_name_H-M   'P 1'
#
loop_
_entity.id
_entity.type
_entity.pdbx_description
1 polymer ?
#
loop_
_entity_poly.entity_id
_entity_poly.type
_entity_poly.pdbx_seq_one_letter_code
_entity_poly.pdbx_strand_id
1 'polypeptide(L)'
;MRSAPPPPIIKGWCPGALRPMQSGDGLVVRVRPHGGCLSRAQIAGLAELAQAHGNGLVDFSARANLQLRGIRPEGHAAVLGGLNALGLLDPDPETESARNIMVTPFWQSGDGTITLARALETR
;
A
#
# COMPACT_ATOMS: atom_id res chain seq x y z
N MET A 1 -20.47 -9.03 34.82
CA MET A 1 -19.75 -9.97 33.96
C MET A 1 -18.72 -9.22 33.15
N ARG A 2 -17.46 -9.51 33.34
CA ARG A 2 -16.39 -8.83 32.60
C ARG A 2 -16.30 -9.45 31.20
N SER A 3 -16.37 -8.61 30.17
CA SER A 3 -16.00 -9.04 28.83
C SER A 3 -14.50 -9.35 28.79
N ALA A 4 -14.11 -10.30 27.95
CA ALA A 4 -12.71 -10.61 27.76
C ALA A 4 -11.96 -9.33 27.30
N PRO A 5 -10.71 -9.11 27.76
CA PRO A 5 -9.94 -7.98 27.24
C PRO A 5 -9.77 -8.12 25.74
N PRO A 6 -9.77 -7.00 24.98
CA PRO A 6 -9.53 -7.07 23.56
C PRO A 6 -8.16 -7.71 23.29
N PRO A 7 -7.99 -8.44 22.17
CA PRO A 7 -6.70 -9.02 21.85
C PRO A 7 -5.64 -7.90 21.76
N PRO A 8 -4.39 -8.18 22.13
CA PRO A 8 -3.34 -7.18 22.06
C PRO A 8 -3.19 -6.67 20.64
N ILE A 9 -3.08 -5.35 20.51
CA ILE A 9 -2.80 -4.73 19.21
C ILE A 9 -1.34 -5.02 18.89
N ILE A 10 -1.11 -5.85 17.89
CA ILE A 10 0.24 -6.12 17.43
C ILE A 10 0.70 -4.90 16.64
N LYS A 11 1.71 -4.22 17.16
CA LYS A 11 2.38 -3.12 16.47
C LYS A 11 3.72 -3.64 15.94
N GLY A 12 4.21 -3.04 14.88
CA GLY A 12 5.55 -3.32 14.39
C GLY A 12 5.65 -4.06 13.07
N TRP A 13 4.51 -4.36 12.41
CA TRP A 13 4.58 -4.81 11.03
C TRP A 13 4.49 -3.62 10.09
N CYS A 14 5.08 -3.76 8.90
CA CYS A 14 4.90 -2.78 7.84
C CYS A 14 3.49 -2.93 7.27
N PRO A 15 2.66 -1.88 7.30
CA PRO A 15 1.33 -1.97 6.70
C PRO A 15 1.44 -2.16 5.19
N GLY A 16 0.45 -2.83 4.62
CA GLY A 16 0.28 -2.98 3.19
C GLY A 16 -1.17 -2.72 2.83
N ALA A 17 -1.58 -3.10 1.63
CA ALA A 17 -2.97 -3.04 1.23
C ALA A 17 -3.76 -4.20 1.81
N LEU A 18 -3.22 -5.41 1.71
CA LEU A 18 -3.86 -6.63 2.22
C LEU A 18 -3.82 -6.70 3.74
N ARG A 19 -2.80 -6.12 4.37
CA ARG A 19 -2.65 -6.03 5.82
C ARG A 19 -2.59 -4.56 6.23
N PRO A 20 -3.73 -3.86 6.27
CA PRO A 20 -3.76 -2.47 6.68
C PRO A 20 -3.47 -2.33 8.17
N MET A 21 -3.01 -1.16 8.56
CA MET A 21 -2.76 -0.86 9.97
C MET A 21 -3.90 0.01 10.51
N GLN A 22 -4.35 -0.31 11.72
CA GLN A 22 -5.32 0.52 12.43
C GLN A 22 -4.65 1.81 12.89
N SER A 23 -5.30 2.93 12.64
CA SER A 23 -4.89 4.24 13.13
C SER A 23 -6.08 4.94 13.77
N GLY A 24 -5.84 6.07 14.43
CA GLY A 24 -6.90 6.80 15.12
C GLY A 24 -8.01 7.30 14.20
N ASP A 25 -7.71 7.54 12.94
CA ASP A 25 -8.65 8.06 11.94
C ASP A 25 -9.20 6.98 11.00
N GLY A 26 -8.87 5.71 11.22
CA GLY A 26 -9.30 4.57 10.40
C GLY A 26 -8.12 3.70 10.01
N LEU A 27 -8.27 2.95 8.92
CA LEU A 27 -7.21 2.08 8.43
C LEU A 27 -6.23 2.86 7.57
N VAL A 28 -4.95 2.53 7.71
CA VAL A 28 -3.89 2.99 6.82
C VAL A 28 -3.60 1.88 5.83
N VAL A 29 -3.84 2.17 4.55
CA VAL A 29 -3.57 1.24 3.45
C VAL A 29 -2.33 1.74 2.72
N ARG A 30 -1.28 0.93 2.73
CA ARG A 30 -0.04 1.29 2.05
C ARG A 30 0.01 0.65 0.68
N VAL A 31 0.30 1.48 -0.31
CA VAL A 31 0.46 1.08 -1.71
C VAL A 31 1.94 1.13 -2.07
N ARG A 32 2.43 0.05 -2.66
CA ARG A 32 3.85 -0.09 -3.05
C ARG A 32 3.95 -0.10 -4.57
N PRO A 33 4.21 1.07 -5.19
CA PRO A 33 4.33 1.12 -6.65
C PRO A 33 5.51 0.29 -7.15
N HIS A 34 5.32 -0.41 -8.25
CA HIS A 34 6.39 -1.17 -8.89
C HIS A 34 7.47 -0.23 -9.40
N GLY A 35 8.71 -0.46 -8.97
CA GLY A 35 9.84 0.39 -9.33
C GLY A 35 9.72 1.83 -8.84
N GLY A 36 8.86 2.09 -7.86
CA GLY A 36 8.62 3.44 -7.35
C GLY A 36 7.92 4.37 -8.33
N CYS A 37 7.25 3.83 -9.36
CA CYS A 37 6.61 4.61 -10.42
C CYS A 37 5.11 4.40 -10.44
N LEU A 38 4.38 5.48 -10.71
CA LEU A 38 2.93 5.46 -10.91
C LEU A 38 2.60 6.13 -12.24
N SER A 39 1.66 5.54 -12.97
CA SER A 39 1.10 6.18 -14.14
C SER A 39 0.12 7.28 -13.73
N ARG A 40 -0.21 8.16 -14.67
CA ARG A 40 -1.22 9.20 -14.45
C ARG A 40 -2.57 8.61 -14.07
N ALA A 41 -2.97 7.52 -14.72
CA ALA A 41 -4.22 6.82 -14.43
C ALA A 41 -4.21 6.22 -13.02
N GLN A 42 -3.08 5.66 -12.59
CA GLN A 42 -2.93 5.12 -11.24
C GLN A 42 -3.04 6.23 -10.18
N ILE A 43 -2.41 7.37 -10.42
CA ILE A 43 -2.50 8.53 -9.50
C ILE A 43 -3.94 9.00 -9.37
N ALA A 44 -4.65 9.17 -10.49
CA ALA A 44 -6.04 9.59 -10.48
C ALA A 44 -6.93 8.59 -9.76
N GLY A 45 -6.74 7.29 -10.01
CA GLY A 45 -7.50 6.23 -9.33
C GLY A 45 -7.25 6.19 -7.83
N LEU A 46 -6.00 6.39 -7.39
CA LEU A 46 -5.67 6.46 -5.96
C LEU A 46 -6.35 7.65 -5.29
N ALA A 47 -6.38 8.80 -5.94
CA ALA A 47 -7.08 9.97 -5.42
C ALA A 47 -8.59 9.72 -5.25
N GLU A 48 -9.20 9.05 -6.22
CA GLU A 48 -10.62 8.68 -6.13
C GLU A 48 -10.89 7.72 -4.98
N LEU A 49 -10.04 6.71 -4.79
CA LEU A 49 -10.16 5.77 -3.67
C LEU A 49 -10.03 6.47 -2.33
N ALA A 50 -9.07 7.40 -2.21
CA ALA A 50 -8.86 8.16 -0.99
C ALA A 50 -10.09 9.00 -0.64
N GLN A 51 -10.72 9.63 -1.62
CA GLN A 51 -11.92 10.44 -1.41
C GLN A 51 -13.15 9.60 -1.14
N ALA A 52 -13.32 8.50 -1.85
CA ALA A 52 -14.53 7.68 -1.73
C ALA A 52 -14.56 6.85 -0.43
N HIS A 53 -13.42 6.36 0.03
CA HIS A 53 -13.35 5.38 1.12
C HIS A 53 -12.52 5.82 2.32
N GLY A 54 -11.74 6.88 2.19
CA GLY A 54 -10.87 7.41 3.24
C GLY A 54 -11.17 8.86 3.57
N ASN A 55 -10.18 9.52 4.15
CA ASN A 55 -10.29 10.93 4.54
C ASN A 55 -9.86 11.91 3.43
N GLY A 56 -9.56 11.41 2.24
CA GLY A 56 -9.13 12.23 1.11
C GLY A 56 -7.65 12.57 1.09
N LEU A 57 -6.88 12.08 2.07
CA LEU A 57 -5.45 12.35 2.15
C LEU A 57 -4.64 11.16 1.63
N VAL A 58 -3.58 11.48 0.91
CA VAL A 58 -2.58 10.52 0.45
C VAL A 58 -1.23 11.00 0.95
N ASP A 59 -0.56 10.18 1.76
CA ASP A 59 0.76 10.49 2.30
C ASP A 59 1.85 9.74 1.55
N PHE A 60 3.03 10.33 1.50
CA PHE A 60 4.24 9.66 1.04
C PHE A 60 5.02 9.15 2.25
N SER A 61 5.38 7.88 2.25
CA SER A 61 6.17 7.33 3.35
C SER A 61 7.67 7.47 3.10
N ALA A 62 8.45 7.36 4.18
CA ALA A 62 9.92 7.39 4.09
C ALA A 62 10.50 6.23 3.27
N ARG A 63 9.69 5.20 2.99
CA ARG A 63 10.08 4.03 2.19
C ARG A 63 9.61 4.11 0.74
N ALA A 64 9.33 5.32 0.25
CA ALA A 64 8.88 5.58 -1.12
C ALA A 64 7.57 4.84 -1.47
N ASN A 65 6.70 4.68 -0.50
CA ASN A 65 5.36 4.13 -0.68
C ASN A 65 4.32 5.22 -0.49
N LEU A 66 3.10 4.96 -0.95
CA LEU A 66 1.96 5.83 -0.71
C LEU A 66 1.08 5.24 0.37
N GLN A 67 0.44 6.10 1.16
CA GLN A 67 -0.50 5.68 2.18
C GLN A 67 -1.84 6.37 1.97
N LEU A 68 -2.89 5.57 1.87
CA LEU A 68 -4.26 6.06 1.92
C LEU A 68 -4.68 6.03 3.39
N ARG A 69 -5.14 7.16 3.91
CA ARG A 69 -5.44 7.31 5.32
C ARG A 69 -6.94 7.38 5.57
N GLY A 70 -7.33 7.01 6.80
CA GLY A 70 -8.71 7.11 7.23
C GLY A 70 -9.65 6.18 6.47
N ILE A 71 -9.15 5.06 5.94
CA ILE A 71 -9.99 4.10 5.23
C ILE A 71 -10.95 3.45 6.22
N ARG A 72 -12.24 3.55 5.93
CA ARG A 72 -13.25 2.90 6.76
C ARG A 72 -13.13 1.39 6.62
N PRO A 73 -13.24 0.62 7.73
CA PRO A 73 -13.14 -0.85 7.66
C PRO A 73 -14.09 -1.48 6.64
N GLU A 74 -15.31 -0.98 6.53
CA GLU A 74 -16.29 -1.46 5.56
C GLU A 74 -15.96 -1.10 4.12
N GLY A 75 -15.09 -0.12 3.91
CA GLY A 75 -14.60 0.29 2.58
C GLY A 75 -13.35 -0.43 2.13
N HIS A 76 -12.69 -1.20 3.00
CA HIS A 76 -11.41 -1.84 2.69
C HIS A 76 -11.50 -2.77 1.48
N ALA A 77 -12.55 -3.59 1.39
CA ALA A 77 -12.74 -4.49 0.26
C ALA A 77 -12.86 -3.73 -1.08
N ALA A 78 -13.58 -2.61 -1.07
CA ALA A 78 -13.71 -1.76 -2.27
C ALA A 78 -12.38 -1.12 -2.65
N VAL A 79 -11.58 -0.72 -1.67
CA VAL A 79 -10.23 -0.20 -1.91
C VAL A 79 -9.34 -1.26 -2.55
N LEU A 80 -9.37 -2.50 -2.03
CA LEU A 80 -8.62 -3.60 -2.63
C LEU A 80 -9.04 -3.87 -4.08
N GLY A 81 -10.34 -3.86 -4.36
CA GLY A 81 -10.84 -4.01 -5.73
C GLY A 81 -10.36 -2.90 -6.66
N GLY A 82 -10.35 -1.67 -6.19
CA GLY A 82 -9.83 -0.53 -6.94
C GLY A 82 -8.33 -0.62 -7.19
N LEU A 83 -7.56 -1.03 -6.19
CA LEU A 83 -6.11 -1.23 -6.34
C LEU A 83 -5.81 -2.35 -7.32
N ASN A 84 -6.59 -3.43 -7.29
CA ASN A 84 -6.43 -4.52 -8.25
C ASN A 84 -6.68 -4.05 -9.68
N ALA A 85 -7.72 -3.25 -9.89
CA ALA A 85 -8.03 -2.68 -11.21
C ALA A 85 -6.92 -1.76 -11.72
N LEU A 86 -6.20 -1.11 -10.81
CA LEU A 86 -5.07 -0.23 -11.16
C LEU A 86 -3.74 -0.99 -11.32
N GLY A 87 -3.73 -2.31 -11.07
CA GLY A 87 -2.49 -3.09 -11.10
C GLY A 87 -1.57 -2.83 -9.93
N LEU A 88 -2.12 -2.38 -8.80
CA LEU A 88 -1.35 -2.01 -7.61
C LEU A 88 -1.56 -2.96 -6.43
N LEU A 89 -2.25 -4.07 -6.63
CA LEU A 89 -2.53 -5.05 -5.58
C LEU A 89 -1.72 -6.32 -5.82
N ASP A 90 -1.08 -6.81 -4.76
CA ASP A 90 -0.39 -8.09 -4.78
C ASP A 90 -1.35 -9.25 -4.48
N PRO A 91 -1.00 -10.50 -4.91
CA PRO A 91 -1.89 -11.64 -4.73
C PRO A 91 -2.02 -12.09 -3.27
N ASP A 92 -1.01 -11.83 -2.44
CA ASP A 92 -0.98 -12.26 -1.04
C ASP A 92 -0.08 -11.36 -0.19
N PRO A 93 -0.23 -11.39 1.16
CA PRO A 93 0.57 -10.55 2.05
C PRO A 93 2.06 -10.84 2.02
N GLU A 94 2.47 -12.07 1.76
CA GLU A 94 3.89 -12.44 1.67
C GLU A 94 4.54 -11.78 0.47
N THR A 95 3.91 -11.84 -0.69
CA THR A 95 4.37 -11.17 -1.91
C THR A 95 4.44 -9.66 -1.70
N GLU A 96 3.42 -9.08 -1.09
CA GLU A 96 3.37 -7.67 -0.79
C GLU A 96 4.54 -7.25 0.11
N SER A 97 4.84 -8.02 1.14
CA SER A 97 5.96 -7.75 2.04
C SER A 97 7.31 -7.88 1.33
N ALA A 98 7.45 -8.88 0.47
CA ALA A 98 8.69 -9.11 -0.29
C ALA A 98 8.97 -7.98 -1.29
N ARG A 99 7.93 -7.31 -1.78
CA ARG A 99 8.07 -6.20 -2.74
C ARG A 99 8.37 -4.85 -2.09
N ASN A 100 8.67 -4.81 -0.81
CA ASN A 100 9.05 -3.56 -0.15
C ASN A 100 10.50 -3.17 -0.51
N ILE A 101 10.73 -2.94 -1.79
CA ILE A 101 12.04 -2.66 -2.36
C ILE A 101 12.10 -1.19 -2.77
N MET A 102 13.03 -0.45 -2.17
CA MET A 102 13.29 0.93 -2.53
C MET A 102 14.28 0.99 -3.69
N VAL A 103 13.98 1.83 -4.67
CA VAL A 103 14.89 2.11 -5.79
C VAL A 103 15.19 3.60 -5.82
N THR A 104 16.33 3.95 -6.42
CA THR A 104 16.66 5.37 -6.61
C THR A 104 15.57 6.04 -7.48
N PRO A 105 15.10 7.25 -7.12
CA PRO A 105 14.13 7.97 -7.95
C PRO A 105 14.71 8.44 -9.28
N PHE A 106 16.02 8.38 -9.43
CA PHE A 106 16.75 8.82 -10.63
C PHE A 106 17.16 7.68 -11.55
N TRP A 107 16.57 6.49 -11.38
CA TRP A 107 16.90 5.38 -12.25
C TRP A 107 16.50 5.67 -13.71
N GLN A 108 17.29 5.14 -14.64
CA GLN A 108 17.06 5.29 -16.08
C GLN A 108 17.02 3.91 -16.74
N SER A 109 16.30 3.84 -17.86
CA SER A 109 16.28 2.61 -18.65
C SER A 109 17.69 2.18 -19.03
N GLY A 110 18.04 0.94 -18.75
CA GLY A 110 19.33 0.36 -19.08
C GLY A 110 20.39 0.48 -18.00
N ASP A 111 20.12 1.13 -16.86
CA ASP A 111 21.10 1.22 -15.75
C ASP A 111 21.10 -0.01 -14.84
N GLY A 112 20.21 -0.98 -15.08
CA GLY A 112 20.13 -2.21 -14.32
C GLY A 112 19.29 -2.12 -13.04
N THR A 113 18.92 -0.95 -12.57
CA THR A 113 18.18 -0.76 -11.33
C THR A 113 16.84 -1.49 -11.35
N ILE A 114 16.04 -1.26 -12.38
CA ILE A 114 14.70 -1.87 -12.49
C ILE A 114 14.80 -3.38 -12.76
N THR A 115 15.77 -3.80 -13.54
CA THR A 115 16.01 -5.23 -13.80
C THR A 115 16.30 -5.95 -12.50
N LEU A 116 17.16 -5.40 -11.65
CA LEU A 116 17.50 -5.98 -10.35
C LEU A 116 16.30 -5.98 -9.43
N ALA A 117 15.57 -4.87 -9.34
CA ALA A 117 14.39 -4.75 -8.49
C ALA A 117 13.33 -5.78 -8.87
N ARG A 118 13.04 -5.95 -10.16
CA ARG A 118 12.09 -6.95 -10.63
C ARG A 118 12.54 -8.37 -10.33
N ALA A 119 13.82 -8.66 -10.45
CA ALA A 119 14.38 -9.98 -10.11
C ALA A 119 14.19 -10.28 -8.62
N LEU A 120 14.37 -9.29 -7.74
CA LEU A 120 14.15 -9.45 -6.31
C LEU A 120 12.66 -9.60 -5.96
N GLU A 121 11.78 -8.91 -6.66
CA GLU A 121 10.33 -8.99 -6.45
C GLU A 121 9.77 -10.36 -6.79
N THR A 122 10.39 -11.11 -7.69
CA THR A 122 9.90 -12.42 -8.17
C THR A 122 10.44 -13.62 -7.39
N ARG A 123 11.23 -13.39 -6.36
CA ARG A 123 11.80 -14.46 -5.54
C ARG A 123 10.85 -15.01 -4.49
#